data_e977ee93f5e570d0f6b62e63f547b6e8
#
_entry.id   e977ee93f5e570d0f6b62e63f547b6e8
#
_cell.length_a   1.000
_cell.length_b   1.000
_cell.length_c   1.000
_cell.angle_alpha   90.00
_cell.angle_beta   90.00
_cell.angle_gamma   90.00
#
_symmetry.space_group_name_H-M   'P 1'
#
loop_
_entity.id
_entity.type
_entity.pdbx_description
1 polymer ?
#
loop_
_entity_poly.entity_id
_entity_poly.type
_entity_poly.pdbx_seq_one_letter_code
_entity_poly.pdbx_strand_id
1 'polypeptide(L)'
;MCIRDSNNTEEPPHKLDTPLDLSADEGMSDLIPGDNRTPLDVQPIISRLVDNGDFLEVHKDFAKNVVVGFGRICGVVVGIIANQPNVKAGCLDIDSSDKAARFIRFCNAFNIPLVNLVDVPGFLPGKNQERGGIIRHGAKLIFAYSQATVPKVTLIMRKAYGGAYIAMCCKDLGADAVFAWPGAEIAVMGAEGAVPVLYGRELKAVEDPAEKAKRQGELLEEYREAFYNPYVAAGMGQITEVINPEETRAKIAFALRTLLNKKEVRPAKKHGNIPL
;
A
#
# COMPACT_ATOMS: atom_id res chain seq x y z
N MET A 1 16.22 -25.90 6.49
CA MET A 1 15.94 -25.15 5.25
C MET A 1 17.18 -25.27 4.37
N CYS A 2 17.05 -25.81 3.17
CA CYS A 2 18.19 -25.94 2.25
C CYS A 2 18.51 -24.56 1.67
N ILE A 3 19.71 -24.07 1.88
CA ILE A 3 20.22 -22.80 1.29
C ILE A 3 20.04 -22.80 -0.23
N ARG A 4 20.10 -23.98 -0.86
CA ARG A 4 19.92 -24.17 -2.29
C ARG A 4 18.53 -23.75 -2.81
N ASP A 5 17.50 -23.80 -1.98
CA ASP A 5 16.11 -23.56 -2.37
C ASP A 5 15.63 -22.15 -1.99
N SER A 6 16.53 -21.31 -1.49
CA SER A 6 16.23 -19.92 -1.04
C SER A 6 17.09 -18.94 -1.82
N ASN A 7 16.49 -17.79 -2.16
CA ASN A 7 17.25 -16.66 -2.70
C ASN A 7 18.24 -16.14 -1.66
N ASN A 8 19.32 -15.58 -2.13
CA ASN A 8 20.29 -14.85 -1.31
C ASN A 8 20.56 -13.46 -1.92
N THR A 9 21.36 -12.64 -1.24
CA THR A 9 21.61 -11.26 -1.67
C THR A 9 22.39 -11.13 -2.99
N GLU A 10 22.99 -12.19 -3.47
CA GLU A 10 23.81 -12.21 -4.69
C GLU A 10 23.05 -12.78 -5.88
N GLU A 11 21.94 -13.47 -5.64
CA GLU A 11 21.13 -14.12 -6.66
C GLU A 11 19.95 -13.24 -7.09
N PRO A 12 19.53 -13.30 -8.37
CA PRO A 12 18.30 -12.65 -8.81
C PRO A 12 17.08 -13.26 -8.10
N PRO A 13 15.93 -12.59 -8.10
CA PRO A 13 14.69 -13.15 -7.57
C PRO A 13 14.37 -14.50 -8.20
N HIS A 14 13.94 -15.47 -7.37
CA HIS A 14 13.55 -16.77 -7.84
C HIS A 14 12.33 -16.68 -8.77
N LYS A 15 12.38 -17.35 -9.91
CA LYS A 15 11.27 -17.42 -10.86
C LYS A 15 11.14 -18.81 -11.47
N LEU A 16 9.92 -19.18 -11.82
CA LEU A 16 9.64 -20.30 -12.72
C LEU A 16 9.67 -19.81 -14.16
N ASP A 17 9.93 -20.70 -15.09
CA ASP A 17 9.83 -20.42 -16.52
C ASP A 17 8.35 -20.44 -16.96
N THR A 18 7.65 -19.37 -16.60
CA THR A 18 6.23 -19.17 -16.90
C THR A 18 6.11 -18.00 -17.88
N PRO A 19 5.33 -18.14 -18.96
CA PRO A 19 5.08 -17.04 -19.89
C PRO A 19 4.49 -15.82 -19.18
N LEU A 20 4.84 -14.65 -19.66
CA LEU A 20 4.23 -13.41 -19.18
C LEU A 20 2.79 -13.33 -19.74
N ASP A 21 1.83 -13.39 -18.84
CA ASP A 21 0.42 -13.22 -19.18
C ASP A 21 0.03 -11.75 -18.94
N LEU A 22 -0.36 -11.07 -20.01
CA LEU A 22 -0.81 -9.68 -20.01
C LEU A 22 -2.31 -9.56 -20.28
N SER A 23 -3.05 -10.65 -20.19
CA SER A 23 -4.52 -10.63 -20.33
C SER A 23 -5.18 -9.83 -19.19
N ALA A 24 -6.28 -9.15 -19.52
CA ALA A 24 -7.10 -8.49 -18.53
C ALA A 24 -7.87 -9.52 -17.69
N ASP A 25 -8.04 -9.23 -16.40
CA ASP A 25 -8.88 -10.00 -15.49
C ASP A 25 -10.23 -9.29 -15.32
N GLU A 26 -11.20 -9.58 -16.19
CA GLU A 26 -12.51 -8.93 -16.21
C GLU A 26 -13.28 -9.04 -14.87
N GLY A 27 -12.98 -10.04 -14.05
CA GLY A 27 -13.63 -10.20 -12.74
C GLY A 27 -12.97 -9.39 -11.60
N MET A 28 -11.92 -8.62 -11.85
CA MET A 28 -11.27 -7.84 -10.80
C MET A 28 -12.16 -6.68 -10.33
N SER A 29 -12.85 -6.00 -11.24
CA SER A 29 -13.76 -4.90 -10.91
C SER A 29 -14.94 -5.32 -10.04
N ASP A 30 -15.42 -6.55 -10.18
CA ASP A 30 -16.54 -7.08 -9.40
C ASP A 30 -16.24 -7.18 -7.90
N LEU A 31 -14.95 -7.21 -7.55
CA LEU A 31 -14.51 -7.28 -6.16
C LEU A 31 -14.50 -5.92 -5.45
N ILE A 32 -14.66 -4.82 -6.21
CA ILE A 32 -14.53 -3.47 -5.69
C ILE A 32 -15.91 -2.94 -5.31
N PRO A 33 -16.18 -2.64 -4.04
CA PRO A 33 -17.41 -2.01 -3.65
C PRO A 33 -17.61 -0.66 -4.36
N GLY A 34 -18.84 -0.40 -4.83
CA GLY A 34 -19.18 0.86 -5.50
C GLY A 34 -19.14 2.10 -4.58
N ASP A 35 -19.03 1.90 -3.26
CA ASP A 35 -18.88 2.95 -2.26
C ASP A 35 -17.58 2.73 -1.46
N ASN A 36 -16.74 3.75 -1.40
CA ASN A 36 -15.49 3.75 -0.64
C ASN A 36 -15.67 3.65 0.89
N ARG A 37 -16.90 3.77 1.40
CA ARG A 37 -17.23 3.52 2.82
C ARG A 37 -17.40 2.05 3.14
N THR A 38 -17.81 1.25 2.16
CA THR A 38 -17.93 -0.20 2.32
C THR A 38 -16.54 -0.82 2.41
N PRO A 39 -16.23 -1.63 3.43
CA PRO A 39 -14.95 -2.30 3.54
C PRO A 39 -14.68 -3.20 2.33
N LEU A 40 -13.45 -3.16 1.82
CA LEU A 40 -12.95 -4.03 0.77
C LEU A 40 -12.26 -5.24 1.41
N ASP A 41 -12.57 -6.45 0.97
CA ASP A 41 -11.77 -7.63 1.33
C ASP A 41 -10.61 -7.77 0.34
N VAL A 42 -9.39 -7.71 0.86
CA VAL A 42 -8.19 -7.82 0.01
C VAL A 42 -7.86 -9.26 -0.38
N GLN A 43 -8.37 -10.26 0.33
CA GLN A 43 -8.05 -11.67 0.07
C GLN A 43 -8.43 -12.15 -1.34
N PRO A 44 -9.65 -11.89 -1.85
CA PRO A 44 -10.00 -12.23 -3.22
C PRO A 44 -9.13 -11.53 -4.27
N ILE A 45 -8.72 -10.27 -4.00
CA ILE A 45 -7.82 -9.52 -4.89
C ILE A 45 -6.45 -10.21 -4.94
N ILE A 46 -5.88 -10.56 -3.79
CA ILE A 46 -4.62 -11.30 -3.73
C ILE A 46 -4.73 -12.61 -4.51
N SER A 47 -5.81 -13.37 -4.31
CA SER A 47 -6.01 -14.65 -5.01
C SER A 47 -6.05 -14.52 -6.53
N ARG A 48 -6.57 -13.39 -7.07
CA ARG A 48 -6.57 -13.12 -8.52
C ARG A 48 -5.21 -12.64 -9.04
N LEU A 49 -4.41 -12.01 -8.18
CA LEU A 49 -3.07 -11.53 -8.56
C LEU A 49 -2.05 -12.68 -8.66
N VAL A 50 -2.14 -13.65 -7.76
CA VAL A 50 -1.16 -14.75 -7.70
C VAL A 50 -1.53 -15.89 -8.63
N ASP A 51 -0.51 -16.61 -9.07
CA ASP A 51 -0.67 -17.77 -9.94
C ASP A 51 -1.49 -18.85 -9.23
N ASN A 52 -2.52 -19.37 -9.90
CA ASN A 52 -3.46 -20.40 -9.40
C ASN A 52 -4.18 -20.04 -8.09
N GLY A 53 -4.14 -18.80 -7.64
CA GLY A 53 -4.65 -18.40 -6.34
C GLY A 53 -3.78 -18.86 -5.16
N ASP A 54 -2.58 -19.36 -5.42
CA ASP A 54 -1.68 -19.92 -4.41
C ASP A 54 -1.01 -18.81 -3.59
N PHE A 55 -1.55 -18.54 -2.41
CA PHE A 55 -1.04 -17.54 -1.48
C PHE A 55 -0.73 -18.15 -0.12
N LEU A 56 0.52 -18.06 0.31
CA LEU A 56 0.96 -18.48 1.63
C LEU A 56 0.94 -17.27 2.59
N GLU A 57 -0.16 -17.10 3.31
CA GLU A 57 -0.29 -16.05 4.31
C GLU A 57 0.58 -16.35 5.53
N VAL A 58 1.37 -15.35 5.96
CA VAL A 58 2.23 -15.43 7.14
C VAL A 58 1.61 -14.65 8.29
N HIS A 59 1.64 -15.21 9.51
CA HIS A 59 1.03 -14.59 10.70
C HIS A 59 -0.46 -14.23 10.53
N LYS A 60 -1.24 -15.12 9.93
CA LYS A 60 -2.67 -14.92 9.61
C LYS A 60 -3.51 -14.43 10.79
N ASP A 61 -3.24 -14.92 12.00
CA ASP A 61 -4.01 -14.59 13.19
C ASP A 61 -3.48 -13.40 14.00
N PHE A 62 -2.33 -12.85 13.61
CA PHE A 62 -1.73 -11.68 14.23
C PHE A 62 -1.88 -10.44 13.36
N ALA A 63 -2.26 -9.29 13.94
CA ALA A 63 -2.41 -7.99 13.26
C ALA A 63 -3.16 -8.11 11.91
N LYS A 64 -4.41 -8.58 11.96
CA LYS A 64 -5.23 -8.93 10.79
C LYS A 64 -5.58 -7.74 9.88
N ASN A 65 -5.37 -6.51 10.34
CA ASN A 65 -5.52 -5.27 9.58
C ASN A 65 -4.45 -5.09 8.49
N VAL A 66 -3.38 -5.91 8.52
CA VAL A 66 -2.39 -6.03 7.44
C VAL A 66 -2.15 -7.50 7.13
N VAL A 67 -2.32 -7.87 5.88
CA VAL A 67 -2.02 -9.20 5.33
C VAL A 67 -0.60 -9.19 4.78
N VAL A 68 0.19 -10.20 5.13
CA VAL A 68 1.51 -10.42 4.55
C VAL A 68 1.65 -11.88 4.15
N GLY A 69 2.29 -12.15 3.04
CA GLY A 69 2.49 -13.52 2.57
C GLY A 69 3.24 -13.62 1.26
N PHE A 70 3.45 -14.85 0.82
CA PHE A 70 4.18 -15.17 -0.41
C PHE A 70 3.24 -15.72 -1.47
N GLY A 71 3.49 -15.34 -2.71
CA GLY A 71 2.83 -15.90 -3.89
C GLY A 71 3.75 -15.84 -5.10
N ARG A 72 3.23 -16.22 -6.25
CA ARG A 72 3.90 -16.02 -7.53
C ARG A 72 3.01 -15.19 -8.44
N ILE A 73 3.63 -14.31 -9.22
CA ILE A 73 2.95 -13.56 -10.29
C ILE A 73 3.71 -13.82 -11.59
N CYS A 74 3.09 -14.52 -12.53
CA CYS A 74 3.73 -15.00 -13.75
C CYS A 74 5.08 -15.69 -13.46
N GLY A 75 5.09 -16.60 -12.50
CA GLY A 75 6.25 -17.40 -12.08
C GLY A 75 7.25 -16.68 -11.16
N VAL A 76 7.18 -15.36 -11.02
CA VAL A 76 8.08 -14.60 -10.12
C VAL A 76 7.58 -14.70 -8.68
N VAL A 77 8.41 -15.17 -7.77
CA VAL A 77 8.11 -15.17 -6.33
C VAL A 77 8.07 -13.74 -5.82
N VAL A 78 7.01 -13.39 -5.09
CA VAL A 78 6.80 -12.07 -4.51
C VAL A 78 6.38 -12.16 -3.05
N GLY A 79 6.76 -11.15 -2.27
CA GLY A 79 6.18 -10.87 -0.97
C GLY A 79 5.07 -9.83 -1.12
N ILE A 80 3.86 -10.16 -0.69
CA ILE A 80 2.70 -9.27 -0.76
C ILE A 80 2.47 -8.67 0.62
N ILE A 81 2.30 -7.35 0.66
CA ILE A 81 1.89 -6.58 1.84
C ILE A 81 0.62 -5.83 1.49
N ALA A 82 -0.47 -6.08 2.18
CA ALA A 82 -1.77 -5.50 1.85
C ALA A 82 -2.50 -4.99 3.08
N ASN A 83 -3.13 -3.82 2.98
CA ASN A 83 -4.10 -3.40 3.99
C ASN A 83 -5.35 -4.27 3.90
N GLN A 84 -5.95 -4.61 5.06
CA GLN A 84 -7.23 -5.33 5.13
C GLN A 84 -8.30 -4.43 5.75
N PRO A 85 -9.07 -3.71 4.91
CA PRO A 85 -10.09 -2.77 5.38
C PRO A 85 -11.20 -3.38 6.23
N ASN A 86 -11.45 -4.68 6.13
CA ASN A 86 -12.42 -5.38 6.97
C ASN A 86 -12.01 -5.40 8.45
N VAL A 87 -10.74 -5.09 8.75
CA VAL A 87 -10.22 -5.05 10.11
C VAL A 87 -9.66 -3.66 10.39
N LYS A 88 -10.22 -2.96 11.38
CA LYS A 88 -9.79 -1.59 11.76
C LYS A 88 -9.75 -0.61 10.57
N ALA A 89 -10.64 -0.79 9.59
CA ALA A 89 -10.68 -0.03 8.33
C ALA A 89 -9.34 0.00 7.55
N GLY A 90 -8.45 -0.97 7.74
CA GLY A 90 -7.11 -1.01 7.13
C GLY A 90 -6.09 -0.06 7.78
N CYS A 91 -6.44 0.62 8.88
CA CYS A 91 -5.50 1.50 9.60
C CYS A 91 -4.25 0.74 10.04
N LEU A 92 -3.09 1.39 10.00
CA LEU A 92 -1.87 0.87 10.57
C LEU A 92 -1.85 1.10 12.09
N ASP A 93 -1.51 0.08 12.85
CA ASP A 93 -1.28 0.14 14.29
C ASP A 93 0.13 -0.40 14.64
N ILE A 94 0.44 -0.46 15.92
CA ILE A 94 1.73 -0.93 16.42
C ILE A 94 2.05 -2.33 15.87
N ASP A 95 1.11 -3.27 16.05
CA ASP A 95 1.32 -4.68 15.71
C ASP A 95 1.44 -4.89 14.19
N SER A 96 0.61 -4.22 13.41
CA SER A 96 0.67 -4.29 11.94
C SER A 96 1.92 -3.66 11.36
N SER A 97 2.42 -2.58 11.98
CA SER A 97 3.68 -1.94 11.60
C SER A 97 4.86 -2.88 11.86
N ASP A 98 4.90 -3.56 13.00
CA ASP A 98 5.94 -4.54 13.33
C ASP A 98 5.87 -5.79 12.44
N LYS A 99 4.67 -6.32 12.18
CA LYS A 99 4.43 -7.45 11.27
C LYS A 99 4.96 -7.15 9.87
N ALA A 100 4.55 -6.03 9.30
CA ALA A 100 4.94 -5.65 7.96
C ALA A 100 6.45 -5.34 7.87
N ALA A 101 7.01 -4.57 8.81
CA ALA A 101 8.44 -4.24 8.82
C ALA A 101 9.33 -5.50 8.88
N ARG A 102 8.96 -6.47 9.72
CA ARG A 102 9.67 -7.75 9.82
C ARG A 102 9.60 -8.54 8.51
N PHE A 103 8.42 -8.60 7.90
CA PHE A 103 8.20 -9.31 6.64
C PHE A 103 8.98 -8.69 5.48
N ILE A 104 8.98 -7.35 5.34
CA ILE A 104 9.74 -6.61 4.34
C ILE A 104 11.24 -6.91 4.46
N ARG A 105 11.77 -6.89 5.69
CA ARG A 105 13.19 -7.20 5.93
C ARG A 105 13.53 -8.64 5.56
N PHE A 106 12.63 -9.58 5.84
CA PHE A 106 12.79 -10.97 5.39
C PHE A 106 12.85 -11.05 3.87
N CYS A 107 11.89 -10.45 3.17
CA CYS A 107 11.87 -10.45 1.70
C CYS A 107 13.15 -9.82 1.13
N ASN A 108 13.59 -8.70 1.70
CA ASN A 108 14.84 -8.07 1.26
C ASN A 108 16.08 -8.94 1.48
N ALA A 109 16.14 -9.69 2.60
CA ALA A 109 17.27 -10.59 2.89
C ALA A 109 17.36 -11.79 1.93
N PHE A 110 16.25 -12.17 1.29
CA PHE A 110 16.16 -13.32 0.38
C PHE A 110 15.89 -12.91 -1.08
N ASN A 111 16.12 -11.65 -1.43
CA ASN A 111 15.92 -11.12 -2.80
C ASN A 111 14.50 -11.34 -3.34
N ILE A 112 13.48 -11.26 -2.49
CA ILE A 112 12.08 -11.42 -2.88
C ILE A 112 11.49 -10.03 -3.16
N PRO A 113 11.03 -9.75 -4.40
CA PRO A 113 10.34 -8.51 -4.74
C PRO A 113 9.11 -8.28 -3.88
N LEU A 114 8.77 -7.02 -3.64
CA LEU A 114 7.64 -6.60 -2.82
C LEU A 114 6.52 -6.04 -3.69
N VAL A 115 5.30 -6.51 -3.44
CA VAL A 115 4.06 -5.97 -4.01
C VAL A 115 3.19 -5.45 -2.87
N ASN A 116 2.87 -4.16 -2.91
CA ASN A 116 2.11 -3.47 -1.87
C ASN A 116 0.72 -3.14 -2.39
N LEU A 117 -0.32 -3.56 -1.69
CA LEU A 117 -1.71 -3.26 -1.99
C LEU A 117 -2.24 -2.28 -0.95
N VAL A 118 -2.51 -1.04 -1.36
CA VAL A 118 -2.78 0.08 -0.46
C VAL A 118 -4.25 0.44 -0.45
N ASP A 119 -4.86 0.36 0.72
CA ASP A 119 -6.16 0.91 1.06
C ASP A 119 -6.11 1.31 2.55
N VAL A 120 -5.52 2.47 2.83
CA VAL A 120 -5.17 2.89 4.20
C VAL A 120 -5.63 4.32 4.49
N PRO A 121 -6.56 4.50 5.45
CA PRO A 121 -7.04 5.83 5.84
C PRO A 121 -6.10 6.57 6.80
N GLY A 122 -5.14 5.88 7.43
CA GLY A 122 -4.24 6.49 8.39
C GLY A 122 -3.60 5.50 9.35
N PHE A 123 -2.81 6.01 10.28
CA PHE A 123 -2.45 5.29 11.49
C PHE A 123 -3.63 5.32 12.48
N LEU A 124 -3.82 4.22 13.22
CA LEU A 124 -4.90 4.11 14.19
C LEU A 124 -4.71 5.12 15.34
N PRO A 125 -5.64 6.07 15.54
CA PRO A 125 -5.53 7.05 16.61
C PRO A 125 -5.89 6.45 17.98
N GLY A 126 -5.45 7.10 19.05
CA GLY A 126 -5.89 6.82 20.41
C GLY A 126 -4.75 6.67 21.41
N LYS A 127 -5.09 6.90 22.68
CA LYS A 127 -4.12 6.93 23.79
C LYS A 127 -3.26 5.66 23.90
N ASN A 128 -3.83 4.50 23.60
CA ASN A 128 -3.10 3.22 23.68
C ASN A 128 -2.02 3.14 22.59
N GLN A 129 -2.32 3.61 21.39
CA GLN A 129 -1.37 3.66 20.28
C GLN A 129 -0.29 4.71 20.56
N GLU A 130 -0.66 5.90 20.98
CA GLU A 130 0.28 6.98 21.31
C GLU A 130 1.24 6.56 22.44
N ARG A 131 0.70 6.06 23.56
CA ARG A 131 1.51 5.61 24.71
C ARG A 131 2.30 4.35 24.43
N GLY A 132 1.79 3.46 23.56
CA GLY A 132 2.49 2.27 23.09
C GLY A 132 3.62 2.58 22.10
N GLY A 133 3.72 3.81 21.60
CA GLY A 133 4.82 4.24 20.72
C GLY A 133 4.55 4.01 19.25
N ILE A 134 3.32 4.25 18.76
CA ILE A 134 2.94 4.10 17.34
C ILE A 134 3.92 4.82 16.40
N ILE A 135 4.43 6.00 16.78
CA ILE A 135 5.42 6.76 15.98
C ILE A 135 6.68 5.92 15.78
N ARG A 136 7.20 5.30 16.83
CA ARG A 136 8.40 4.46 16.77
C ARG A 136 8.16 3.19 15.94
N HIS A 137 7.01 2.54 16.13
CA HIS A 137 6.67 1.32 15.39
C HIS A 137 6.36 1.62 13.92
N GLY A 138 5.66 2.70 13.62
CA GLY A 138 5.48 3.18 12.25
C GLY A 138 6.81 3.54 11.56
N ALA A 139 7.75 4.09 12.30
CA ALA A 139 9.10 4.38 11.80
C ALA A 139 9.87 3.10 11.41
N LYS A 140 9.60 1.94 12.04
CA LYS A 140 10.20 0.66 11.63
C LYS A 140 9.76 0.27 10.21
N LEU A 141 8.49 0.50 9.89
CA LEU A 141 7.94 0.20 8.56
C LEU A 141 8.58 1.08 7.48
N ILE A 142 8.64 2.39 7.73
CA ILE A 142 9.31 3.35 6.85
C ILE A 142 10.78 2.98 6.65
N PHE A 143 11.47 2.66 7.74
CA PHE A 143 12.88 2.24 7.69
C PHE A 143 13.06 0.96 6.87
N ALA A 144 12.18 -0.04 7.03
CA ALA A 144 12.27 -1.31 6.32
C ALA A 144 12.15 -1.10 4.79
N TYR A 145 11.19 -0.29 4.34
CA TYR A 145 11.06 0.03 2.91
C TYR A 145 12.21 0.88 2.38
N SER A 146 12.66 1.87 3.15
CA SER A 146 13.82 2.69 2.76
C SER A 146 15.09 1.87 2.63
N GLN A 147 15.25 0.83 3.45
CA GLN A 147 16.42 -0.03 3.43
C GLN A 147 16.35 -1.12 2.36
N ALA A 148 15.15 -1.52 1.96
CA ALA A 148 14.97 -2.58 0.98
C ALA A 148 15.48 -2.18 -0.41
N THR A 149 16.32 -3.04 -1.00
CA THR A 149 16.92 -2.87 -2.33
C THR A 149 16.26 -3.72 -3.40
N VAL A 150 15.37 -4.62 -3.01
CA VAL A 150 14.57 -5.45 -3.93
C VAL A 150 13.58 -4.60 -4.73
N PRO A 151 13.08 -5.10 -5.87
CA PRO A 151 11.99 -4.46 -6.58
C PRO A 151 10.78 -4.20 -5.67
N LYS A 152 10.20 -3.01 -5.76
CA LYS A 152 9.04 -2.57 -4.98
C LYS A 152 7.98 -2.01 -5.91
N VAL A 153 6.86 -2.70 -6.01
CA VAL A 153 5.71 -2.28 -6.81
C VAL A 153 4.55 -1.99 -5.86
N THR A 154 3.92 -0.83 -6.01
CA THR A 154 2.80 -0.40 -5.17
C THR A 154 1.57 -0.18 -6.02
N LEU A 155 0.44 -0.73 -5.60
CA LEU A 155 -0.88 -0.46 -6.15
C LEU A 155 -1.72 0.27 -5.11
N ILE A 156 -2.22 1.45 -5.45
CA ILE A 156 -3.19 2.19 -4.66
C ILE A 156 -4.58 1.82 -5.17
N MET A 157 -5.32 1.06 -4.36
CA MET A 157 -6.63 0.56 -4.73
C MET A 157 -7.73 1.58 -4.46
N ARG A 158 -7.73 2.17 -3.26
CA ARG A 158 -8.72 3.16 -2.83
C ARG A 158 -8.05 4.26 -1.99
N LYS A 159 -8.13 4.18 -0.66
CA LYS A 159 -7.62 5.21 0.25
C LYS A 159 -6.09 5.15 0.39
N ALA A 160 -5.46 6.30 0.31
CA ALA A 160 -4.03 6.46 0.54
C ALA A 160 -3.80 7.82 1.24
N TYR A 161 -3.95 7.85 2.59
CA TYR A 161 -3.95 9.11 3.32
C TYR A 161 -2.71 9.29 4.20
N GLY A 162 -2.12 10.46 4.07
CA GLY A 162 -1.12 11.02 4.97
C GLY A 162 0.11 10.13 5.20
N GLY A 163 0.58 10.11 6.44
CA GLY A 163 1.78 9.35 6.81
C GLY A 163 1.66 7.83 6.64
N ALA A 164 0.45 7.28 6.71
CA ALA A 164 0.23 5.85 6.50
C ALA A 164 0.40 5.44 5.02
N TYR A 165 -0.02 6.30 4.09
CA TYR A 165 0.29 6.12 2.66
C TYR A 165 1.81 6.10 2.43
N ILE A 166 2.54 7.05 3.03
CA ILE A 166 4.01 7.06 2.94
C ILE A 166 4.57 5.74 3.46
N ALA A 167 4.12 5.29 4.64
CA ALA A 167 4.57 4.05 5.28
C ALA A 167 4.26 2.78 4.48
N MET A 168 3.29 2.82 3.57
CA MET A 168 2.94 1.71 2.66
C MET A 168 3.70 1.75 1.32
N CYS A 169 4.91 2.31 1.31
CA CYS A 169 5.79 2.35 0.14
C CYS A 169 5.29 3.23 -1.00
N CYS A 170 5.15 4.52 -0.75
CA CYS A 170 4.91 5.51 -1.80
C CYS A 170 6.15 5.68 -2.72
N LYS A 171 6.00 6.46 -3.79
CA LYS A 171 7.10 6.75 -4.74
C LYS A 171 8.31 7.34 -4.05
N ASP A 172 8.10 8.32 -3.17
CA ASP A 172 9.19 9.01 -2.44
C ASP A 172 9.93 8.11 -1.43
N LEU A 173 9.27 7.03 -0.97
CA LEU A 173 9.91 6.02 -0.12
C LEU A 173 10.66 4.95 -0.94
N GLY A 174 10.72 5.13 -2.26
CA GLY A 174 11.52 4.31 -3.16
C GLY A 174 10.75 3.15 -3.81
N ALA A 175 9.43 3.25 -3.99
CA ALA A 175 8.73 2.36 -4.90
C ALA A 175 9.24 2.55 -6.34
N ASP A 176 9.55 1.47 -7.03
CA ASP A 176 10.01 1.50 -8.41
C ASP A 176 8.88 1.83 -9.38
N ALA A 177 7.72 1.22 -9.17
CA ALA A 177 6.48 1.53 -9.89
C ALA A 177 5.33 1.72 -8.89
N VAL A 178 4.51 2.73 -9.14
CA VAL A 178 3.29 3.00 -8.37
C VAL A 178 2.13 3.08 -9.34
N PHE A 179 1.18 2.17 -9.19
CA PHE A 179 -0.07 2.15 -9.92
C PHE A 179 -1.21 2.65 -9.03
N ALA A 180 -2.23 3.21 -9.63
CA ALA A 180 -3.44 3.59 -8.92
C ALA A 180 -4.67 3.22 -9.74
N TRP A 181 -5.74 2.75 -9.08
CA TRP A 181 -7.04 2.61 -9.73
C TRP A 181 -7.70 3.98 -9.91
N PRO A 182 -8.61 4.13 -10.89
CA PRO A 182 -9.23 5.42 -11.17
C PRO A 182 -10.00 6.02 -9.99
N GLY A 183 -10.55 5.18 -9.11
CA GLY A 183 -11.24 5.58 -7.89
C GLY A 183 -10.33 5.75 -6.66
N ALA A 184 -9.01 5.79 -6.83
CA ALA A 184 -8.08 5.97 -5.73
C ALA A 184 -8.14 7.41 -5.18
N GLU A 185 -8.14 7.53 -3.86
CA GLU A 185 -8.18 8.78 -3.11
C GLU A 185 -6.82 9.01 -2.45
N ILE A 186 -6.04 9.95 -3.01
CA ILE A 186 -4.68 10.22 -2.53
C ILE A 186 -4.66 11.62 -1.93
N ALA A 187 -4.58 11.70 -0.61
CA ALA A 187 -4.69 12.98 0.11
C ALA A 187 -3.87 12.98 1.41
N VAL A 188 -3.66 14.17 1.97
CA VAL A 188 -3.03 14.32 3.29
C VAL A 188 -3.91 13.75 4.40
N MET A 189 -5.23 13.93 4.28
CA MET A 189 -6.24 13.39 5.21
C MET A 189 -7.59 13.30 4.52
N GLY A 190 -8.52 12.53 5.11
CA GLY A 190 -9.90 12.45 4.63
C GLY A 190 -10.61 13.80 4.65
N ALA A 191 -11.55 14.01 3.72
CA ALA A 191 -12.26 15.29 3.56
C ALA A 191 -12.95 15.75 4.85
N GLU A 192 -13.57 14.81 5.58
CA GLU A 192 -14.25 15.07 6.85
C GLU A 192 -13.31 15.61 7.93
N GLY A 193 -12.02 15.26 7.87
CA GLY A 193 -10.99 15.81 8.75
C GLY A 193 -10.37 17.10 8.23
N ALA A 194 -10.18 17.20 6.90
CA ALA A 194 -9.53 18.34 6.26
C ALA A 194 -10.38 19.63 6.28
N VAL A 195 -11.65 19.52 5.93
CA VAL A 195 -12.55 20.67 5.82
C VAL A 195 -12.66 21.46 7.12
N PRO A 196 -12.88 20.85 8.30
CA PRO A 196 -12.86 21.60 9.57
C PRO A 196 -11.53 22.28 9.89
N VAL A 197 -10.42 21.73 9.44
CA VAL A 197 -9.09 22.32 9.67
C VAL A 197 -8.84 23.50 8.73
N LEU A 198 -9.12 23.33 7.44
CA LEU A 198 -8.87 24.35 6.42
C LEU A 198 -9.86 25.51 6.49
N TYR A 199 -11.14 25.19 6.64
CA TYR A 199 -12.26 26.14 6.56
C TYR A 199 -12.95 26.37 7.90
N GLY A 200 -12.34 25.96 9.02
CA GLY A 200 -12.95 26.06 10.35
C GLY A 200 -13.29 27.51 10.78
N ARG A 201 -12.57 28.52 10.29
CA ARG A 201 -12.88 29.93 10.55
C ARG A 201 -14.12 30.37 9.77
N GLU A 202 -14.24 30.02 8.50
CA GLU A 202 -15.38 30.28 7.64
C GLU A 202 -16.64 29.61 8.20
N LEU A 203 -16.58 28.35 8.55
CA LEU A 203 -17.68 27.57 9.12
C LEU A 203 -18.14 28.10 10.50
N LYS A 204 -17.25 28.72 11.28
CA LYS A 204 -17.60 29.35 12.56
C LYS A 204 -18.29 30.70 12.40
N ALA A 205 -18.09 31.38 11.28
CA ALA A 205 -18.73 32.68 10.99
C ALA A 205 -20.18 32.51 10.52
N VAL A 206 -20.60 31.31 10.11
CA VAL A 206 -22.01 31.03 9.75
C VAL A 206 -22.78 30.69 11.01
N GLU A 207 -23.75 31.59 11.37
CA GLU A 207 -24.56 31.49 12.59
C GLU A 207 -25.71 30.47 12.45
N ASP A 208 -26.33 30.40 11.26
CA ASP A 208 -27.44 29.47 11.01
C ASP A 208 -26.92 28.02 10.85
N PRO A 209 -27.42 27.11 11.68
CA PRO A 209 -27.00 25.70 11.60
C PRO A 209 -27.30 25.01 10.26
N ALA A 210 -28.40 25.39 9.60
CA ALA A 210 -28.78 24.80 8.31
C ALA A 210 -27.87 25.30 7.19
N GLU A 211 -27.58 26.57 7.15
CA GLU A 211 -26.65 27.19 6.20
C GLU A 211 -25.21 26.64 6.40
N LYS A 212 -24.80 26.50 7.65
CA LYS A 212 -23.50 25.93 8.01
C LYS A 212 -23.36 24.48 7.51
N ALA A 213 -24.39 23.64 7.71
CA ALA A 213 -24.39 22.26 7.23
C ALA A 213 -24.32 22.19 5.70
N LYS A 214 -25.08 23.10 5.00
CA LYS A 214 -25.03 23.21 3.55
C LYS A 214 -23.63 23.60 3.07
N ARG A 215 -23.04 24.66 3.63
CA ARG A 215 -21.69 25.12 3.25
C ARG A 215 -20.63 24.09 3.54
N GLN A 216 -20.73 23.37 4.65
CA GLN A 216 -19.83 22.26 4.95
C GLN A 216 -19.92 21.14 3.91
N GLY A 217 -21.13 20.82 3.43
CA GLY A 217 -21.35 19.86 2.36
C GLY A 217 -20.69 20.29 1.05
N GLU A 218 -20.85 21.56 0.66
CA GLU A 218 -20.22 22.14 -0.53
C GLU A 218 -18.68 22.04 -0.44
N LEU A 219 -18.09 22.44 0.68
CA LEU A 219 -16.64 22.36 0.91
C LEU A 219 -16.09 20.93 0.91
N LEU A 220 -16.88 19.96 1.37
CA LEU A 220 -16.53 18.55 1.30
C LEU A 220 -16.46 18.07 -0.15
N GLU A 221 -17.42 18.45 -0.99
CA GLU A 221 -17.39 18.10 -2.42
C GLU A 221 -16.26 18.82 -3.16
N GLU A 222 -16.06 20.12 -2.93
CA GLU A 222 -14.93 20.87 -3.50
C GLU A 222 -13.58 20.20 -3.15
N TYR A 223 -13.43 19.77 -1.88
CA TYR A 223 -12.22 19.08 -1.45
C TYR A 223 -12.04 17.71 -2.14
N ARG A 224 -13.13 16.95 -2.27
CA ARG A 224 -13.10 15.64 -2.94
C ARG A 224 -12.75 15.78 -4.42
N GLU A 225 -13.37 16.71 -5.13
CA GLU A 225 -13.05 16.97 -6.54
C GLU A 225 -11.59 17.37 -6.73
N ALA A 226 -11.04 18.20 -5.83
CA ALA A 226 -9.67 18.67 -5.92
C ALA A 226 -8.62 17.60 -5.58
N PHE A 227 -8.90 16.71 -4.62
CA PHE A 227 -7.86 15.84 -4.03
C PHE A 227 -8.18 14.33 -4.11
N TYR A 228 -9.44 13.91 -4.28
CA TYR A 228 -9.81 12.51 -4.30
C TYR A 228 -9.75 11.91 -5.71
N ASN A 229 -8.63 12.14 -6.37
CA ASN A 229 -8.39 11.52 -7.66
C ASN A 229 -6.90 11.23 -7.84
N PRO A 230 -6.53 10.15 -8.54
CA PRO A 230 -5.13 9.78 -8.73
C PRO A 230 -4.43 10.67 -9.77
N TYR A 231 -5.16 11.43 -10.59
CA TYR A 231 -4.60 12.18 -11.71
C TYR A 231 -3.77 13.36 -11.26
N VAL A 232 -4.13 14.02 -10.15
CA VAL A 232 -3.32 15.08 -9.55
C VAL A 232 -1.97 14.52 -9.11
N ALA A 233 -1.96 13.39 -8.40
CA ALA A 233 -0.73 12.72 -7.97
C ALA A 233 0.10 12.20 -9.16
N ALA A 234 -0.55 11.73 -10.22
CA ALA A 234 0.11 11.34 -11.46
C ALA A 234 0.77 12.55 -12.15
N GLY A 235 0.08 13.69 -12.21
CA GLY A 235 0.63 14.96 -12.74
C GLY A 235 1.85 15.45 -11.96
N MET A 236 1.97 15.10 -10.68
CA MET A 236 3.14 15.40 -9.83
C MET A 236 4.25 14.32 -9.93
N GLY A 237 4.06 13.26 -10.74
CA GLY A 237 5.03 12.18 -10.89
C GLY A 237 5.06 11.17 -9.74
N GLN A 238 4.09 11.21 -8.81
CA GLN A 238 4.00 10.26 -7.69
C GLN A 238 3.36 8.94 -8.09
N ILE A 239 2.59 8.93 -9.16
CA ILE A 239 1.97 7.75 -9.76
C ILE A 239 2.61 7.49 -11.10
N THR A 240 3.03 6.24 -11.35
CA THR A 240 3.62 5.82 -12.62
C THR A 240 2.54 5.73 -13.70
N GLU A 241 1.39 5.15 -13.36
CA GLU A 241 0.27 4.99 -14.27
C GLU A 241 -1.04 4.80 -13.50
N VAL A 242 -2.13 5.39 -13.99
CA VAL A 242 -3.48 5.07 -13.54
C VAL A 242 -3.99 3.94 -14.42
N ILE A 243 -4.35 2.82 -13.82
CA ILE A 243 -4.71 1.57 -14.50
C ILE A 243 -6.10 1.11 -14.11
N ASN A 244 -6.80 0.47 -15.04
CA ASN A 244 -8.07 -0.18 -14.71
C ASN A 244 -7.83 -1.41 -13.81
N PRO A 245 -8.76 -1.76 -12.93
CA PRO A 245 -8.62 -2.93 -12.05
C PRO A 245 -8.29 -4.22 -12.81
N GLU A 246 -8.87 -4.42 -13.97
CA GLU A 246 -8.67 -5.58 -14.83
C GLU A 246 -7.22 -5.73 -15.34
N GLU A 247 -6.49 -4.62 -15.47
CA GLU A 247 -5.11 -4.59 -15.93
C GLU A 247 -4.08 -4.86 -14.82
N THR A 248 -4.54 -4.92 -13.57
CA THR A 248 -3.67 -4.92 -12.38
C THR A 248 -2.62 -6.03 -12.43
N ARG A 249 -3.04 -7.27 -12.67
CA ARG A 249 -2.12 -8.42 -12.70
C ARG A 249 -1.09 -8.27 -13.82
N ALA A 250 -1.54 -7.88 -15.01
CA ALA A 250 -0.67 -7.68 -16.18
C ALA A 250 0.37 -6.58 -15.95
N LYS A 251 -0.04 -5.42 -15.42
CA LYS A 251 0.85 -4.29 -15.14
C LYS A 251 1.87 -4.60 -14.05
N ILE A 252 1.45 -5.26 -12.96
CA ILE A 252 2.37 -5.69 -11.88
C ILE A 252 3.35 -6.73 -12.43
N ALA A 253 2.89 -7.73 -13.19
CA ALA A 253 3.75 -8.75 -13.79
C ALA A 253 4.79 -8.13 -14.73
N PHE A 254 4.37 -7.19 -15.58
CA PHE A 254 5.28 -6.46 -16.47
C PHE A 254 6.33 -5.67 -15.69
N ALA A 255 5.91 -4.90 -14.69
CA ALA A 255 6.83 -4.15 -13.83
C ALA A 255 7.85 -5.06 -13.14
N LEU A 256 7.40 -6.17 -12.56
CA LEU A 256 8.29 -7.14 -11.93
C LEU A 256 9.32 -7.70 -12.91
N ARG A 257 8.90 -8.02 -14.15
CA ARG A 257 9.82 -8.54 -15.19
C ARG A 257 10.89 -7.51 -15.59
N THR A 258 10.53 -6.24 -15.71
CA THR A 258 11.49 -5.17 -16.03
C THR A 258 12.47 -4.89 -14.91
N LEU A 259 12.09 -5.18 -13.67
CA LEU A 259 12.87 -4.93 -12.45
C LEU A 259 13.70 -6.11 -11.97
N LEU A 260 13.64 -7.29 -12.62
CA LEU A 260 14.39 -8.48 -12.19
C LEU A 260 15.91 -8.25 -12.08
N ASN A 261 16.45 -7.35 -12.90
CA ASN A 261 17.88 -7.02 -12.90
C ASN A 261 18.19 -5.76 -12.06
N LYS A 262 17.24 -5.29 -11.25
CA LYS A 262 17.48 -4.13 -10.38
C LYS A 262 18.66 -4.41 -9.47
N LYS A 263 19.64 -3.50 -9.47
CA LYS A 263 20.76 -3.47 -8.54
C LYS A 263 20.85 -2.10 -7.90
N GLU A 264 20.73 -2.06 -6.59
CA GLU A 264 20.86 -0.84 -5.80
C GLU A 264 22.04 -1.00 -4.86
N VAL A 265 23.11 -0.28 -5.11
CA VAL A 265 24.31 -0.29 -4.27
C VAL A 265 24.16 0.78 -3.20
N ARG A 266 24.23 0.38 -1.95
CA ARG A 266 24.21 1.28 -0.79
C ARG A 266 25.57 1.33 -0.12
N PRO A 267 25.88 2.41 0.62
CA PRO A 267 27.12 2.47 1.40
C PRO A 267 27.24 1.26 2.31
N ALA A 268 28.41 0.64 2.33
CA ALA A 268 28.69 -0.52 3.17
C ALA A 268 28.50 -0.15 4.65
N LYS A 269 27.75 -0.95 5.37
CA LYS A 269 27.53 -0.84 6.81
C LYS A 269 27.43 -2.21 7.44
N LYS A 270 27.76 -2.31 8.71
CA LYS A 270 27.74 -3.57 9.45
C LYS A 270 26.32 -4.15 9.58
N HIS A 271 25.34 -3.30 9.85
CA HIS A 271 23.90 -3.62 9.91
C HIS A 271 23.07 -2.33 9.88
N GLY A 272 21.76 -2.45 9.68
CA GLY A 272 20.85 -1.31 9.78
C GLY A 272 20.61 -0.89 11.23
N ASN A 273 20.37 0.40 11.44
CA ASN A 273 19.96 0.95 12.74
C ASN A 273 18.42 1.18 12.72
N ILE A 274 17.69 0.08 12.80
CA ILE A 274 16.21 0.13 12.84
C ILE A 274 15.73 0.71 14.17
N PRO A 275 14.67 1.53 14.20
CA PRO A 275 14.01 1.94 15.44
C PRO A 275 13.60 0.73 16.29
N LEU A 276 13.88 0.73 17.58
CA LEU A 276 13.63 -0.39 18.50
C LEU A 276 12.24 -0.28 19.15
#